data_11b54fcd6ccda60fed6f171a0c4e6aaf
#
_entry.id   11b54fcd6ccda60fed6f171a0c4e6aaf
#
_cell.length_a   1.000
_cell.length_b   1.000
_cell.length_c   1.000
_cell.angle_alpha   90.00
_cell.angle_beta   90.00
_cell.angle_gamma   90.00
#
_symmetry.space_group_name_H-M   'P 1'
#
loop_
_entity.id
_entity.type
_entity.pdbx_description
1 polymer ?
#
loop_
_entity_poly.entity_id
_entity_poly.type
_entity_poly.pdbx_seq_one_letter_code
_entity_poly.pdbx_strand_id
1 'polypeptide(L)'
;MRKFEKISKSEFLKDVPDANYDDIILPKRSTLNSAGYDFYSVISFTLSPGERRVIPTGIKASMNSNEFLSIYIRSSLGFKWNIRMCNQVGIIDADYYNNSENEGHIFVCLMNEGDKVLEIKKGDRIVQ
;
A
#
# COMPACT_ATOMS: atom_id res chain seq x y z
N MET A 1 7.31 -6.26 18.76
CA MET A 1 6.15 -7.00 18.20
C MET A 1 5.77 -6.39 16.86
N ARG A 2 5.54 -7.22 15.87
CA ARG A 2 5.13 -6.78 14.54
C ARG A 2 3.63 -6.50 14.52
N LYS A 3 3.23 -5.37 13.95
CA LYS A 3 1.83 -4.98 13.95
C LYS A 3 1.52 -4.00 12.84
N PHE A 4 0.40 -4.21 12.14
CA PHE A 4 -0.19 -3.20 11.26
C PHE A 4 -1.23 -2.41 12.04
N GLU A 5 -1.26 -1.11 11.81
CA GLU A 5 -2.24 -0.21 12.41
C GLU A 5 -2.73 0.78 11.36
N LYS A 6 -3.94 1.29 11.56
CA LYS A 6 -4.39 2.45 10.79
C LYS A 6 -3.64 3.68 11.29
N ILE A 7 -3.28 4.58 10.38
CA ILE A 7 -2.86 5.92 10.82
C ILE A 7 -4.05 6.65 11.45
N SER A 8 -3.80 7.76 12.13
CA SER A 8 -4.90 8.54 12.71
C SER A 8 -5.79 9.11 11.60
N LYS A 9 -7.05 9.38 11.94
CA LYS A 9 -8.00 9.96 10.99
C LYS A 9 -7.52 11.32 10.48
N SER A 10 -6.95 12.15 11.35
CA SER A 10 -6.45 13.47 10.96
C SER A 10 -5.30 13.38 9.98
N GLU A 11 -4.38 12.43 10.16
CA GLU A 11 -3.28 12.23 9.23
C GLU A 11 -3.77 11.67 7.90
N PHE A 12 -4.69 10.72 7.93
CA PHE A 12 -5.27 10.13 6.72
C PHE A 12 -5.96 11.18 5.85
N LEU A 13 -6.74 12.06 6.46
CA LEU A 13 -7.51 13.07 5.74
C LEU A 13 -6.65 14.17 5.11
N LYS A 14 -5.40 14.33 5.54
CA LYS A 14 -4.45 15.22 4.84
C LYS A 14 -4.15 14.72 3.42
N ASP A 15 -4.05 13.40 3.25
CA ASP A 15 -3.66 12.79 1.98
C ASP A 15 -4.86 12.38 1.14
N VAL A 16 -6.00 12.06 1.79
CA VAL A 16 -7.21 11.55 1.14
C VAL A 16 -8.42 12.28 1.73
N PRO A 17 -8.59 13.60 1.46
CA PRO A 17 -9.59 14.41 2.15
C PRO A 17 -11.04 13.98 1.90
N ASP A 18 -11.30 13.32 0.77
CA ASP A 18 -12.66 12.89 0.39
C ASP A 18 -12.94 11.43 0.74
N ALA A 19 -11.98 10.71 1.35
CA ALA A 19 -12.14 9.30 1.67
C ALA A 19 -12.81 9.12 3.03
N ASN A 20 -13.45 7.97 3.19
CA ASN A 20 -14.00 7.55 4.47
C ASN A 20 -12.93 6.74 5.24
N TYR A 21 -12.51 7.26 6.37
CA TYR A 21 -11.52 6.62 7.24
C TYR A 21 -11.93 5.20 7.64
N ASP A 22 -13.23 4.97 7.84
CA ASP A 22 -13.73 3.66 8.25
C ASP A 22 -13.63 2.59 7.16
N ASP A 23 -13.37 2.99 5.92
CA ASP A 23 -13.15 2.06 4.81
C ASP A 23 -11.75 1.45 4.80
N ILE A 24 -10.83 1.92 5.63
CA ILE A 24 -9.48 1.35 5.72
C ILE A 24 -9.57 -0.08 6.25
N ILE A 25 -9.00 -1.03 5.50
CA ILE A 25 -8.92 -2.44 5.87
C ILE A 25 -7.48 -2.73 6.27
N LEU A 26 -7.26 -3.28 7.46
CA LEU A 26 -5.91 -3.68 7.88
C LEU A 26 -5.38 -4.80 6.97
N PRO A 27 -4.09 -4.77 6.64
CA PRO A 27 -3.47 -5.85 5.86
C PRO A 27 -3.68 -7.20 6.53
N LYS A 28 -3.96 -8.21 5.72
CA LYS A 28 -4.17 -9.58 6.20
C LYS A 28 -3.73 -10.60 5.17
N ARG A 29 -3.40 -11.80 5.64
CA ARG A 29 -3.13 -12.94 4.78
C ARG A 29 -4.41 -13.39 4.10
N SER A 30 -4.33 -13.75 2.82
CA SER A 30 -5.47 -14.32 2.11
C SER A 30 -5.71 -15.78 2.48
N THR A 31 -4.65 -16.50 2.86
CA THR A 31 -4.70 -17.90 3.31
C THR A 31 -3.80 -18.10 4.52
N LEU A 32 -3.97 -19.23 5.20
CA LEU A 32 -3.16 -19.57 6.39
C LEU A 32 -1.66 -19.56 6.11
N ASN A 33 -1.25 -19.98 4.92
CA ASN A 33 0.15 -20.12 4.56
C ASN A 33 0.64 -19.07 3.55
N SER A 34 -0.12 -17.99 3.35
CA SER A 34 0.32 -16.88 2.51
C SER A 34 1.61 -16.27 3.06
N ALA A 35 2.58 -15.98 2.18
CA ALA A 35 3.83 -15.37 2.58
C ALA A 35 3.62 -13.92 3.03
N GLY A 36 2.77 -13.19 2.34
CA GLY A 36 2.55 -11.77 2.59
C GLY A 36 1.16 -11.44 3.13
N TYR A 37 1.05 -10.20 3.58
CA TYR A 37 -0.21 -9.59 4.00
C TYR A 37 -0.65 -8.65 2.90
N ASP A 38 -1.86 -8.84 2.37
CA ASP A 38 -2.38 -8.00 1.30
C ASP A 38 -2.81 -6.63 1.84
N PHE A 39 -2.40 -5.58 1.13
CA PHE A 39 -2.87 -4.22 1.37
C PHE A 39 -4.03 -3.93 0.42
N TYR A 40 -5.06 -3.29 0.95
CA TYR A 40 -6.29 -2.96 0.24
C TYR A 40 -6.31 -1.49 -0.13
N SER A 41 -6.67 -1.19 -1.37
CA SER A 41 -6.74 0.19 -1.82
C SER A 41 -7.83 0.96 -1.06
N VAL A 42 -7.47 2.15 -0.58
CA VAL A 42 -8.41 3.05 0.12
C VAL A 42 -9.10 4.01 -0.86
N ILE A 43 -8.70 3.97 -2.13
CA ILE A 43 -9.28 4.82 -3.18
C ILE A 43 -9.54 3.99 -4.43
N SER A 44 -10.49 4.46 -5.25
CA SER A 44 -10.67 3.96 -6.61
C SER A 44 -9.86 4.84 -7.56
N PHE A 45 -9.14 4.22 -8.50
CA PHE A 45 -8.36 4.96 -9.47
C PHE A 45 -8.13 4.14 -10.73
N THR A 46 -7.73 4.80 -11.80
CA THR A 46 -7.25 4.16 -13.03
C THR A 46 -5.80 4.50 -13.23
N LEU A 47 -5.08 3.61 -13.90
CA LEU A 47 -3.67 3.80 -14.21
C LEU A 47 -3.48 3.43 -15.68
N SER A 48 -3.25 4.45 -16.51
CA SER A 48 -3.06 4.26 -17.95
C SER A 48 -1.64 3.79 -18.28
N PRO A 49 -1.43 3.12 -19.41
CA PRO A 49 -0.08 2.75 -19.85
C PRO A 49 0.87 3.95 -19.83
N GLY A 50 2.04 3.78 -19.22
CA GLY A 50 3.04 4.83 -19.05
C GLY A 50 2.81 5.75 -17.86
N GLU A 51 1.67 5.64 -17.18
CA GLU A 51 1.34 6.47 -16.03
C GLU A 51 1.89 5.86 -14.74
N ARG A 52 2.32 6.72 -13.83
CA ARG A 52 2.64 6.32 -12.46
C ARG A 52 1.77 7.11 -11.48
N ARG A 53 1.51 6.51 -10.33
CA ARG A 53 0.68 7.14 -9.30
C ARG A 53 1.15 6.75 -7.92
N VAL A 54 1.25 7.74 -7.03
CA VAL A 54 1.48 7.52 -5.60
C VAL A 54 0.15 7.28 -4.93
N ILE A 55 0.05 6.19 -4.17
CA ILE A 55 -1.21 5.74 -3.56
C ILE A 55 -1.01 5.66 -2.05
N PRO A 56 -1.80 6.40 -1.27
CA PRO A 56 -1.80 6.28 0.18
C PRO A 56 -2.47 4.96 0.59
N THR A 57 -1.93 4.31 1.62
CA THR A 57 -2.48 3.04 2.11
C THR A 57 -3.37 3.18 3.34
N GLY A 58 -3.20 4.24 4.10
CA GLY A 58 -3.87 4.41 5.38
C GLY A 58 -3.25 3.59 6.51
N ILE A 59 -2.12 2.95 6.25
CA ILE A 59 -1.51 1.95 7.15
C ILE A 59 -0.14 2.41 7.61
N LYS A 60 0.20 2.07 8.84
CA LYS A 60 1.55 2.13 9.39
C LYS A 60 1.90 0.77 9.99
N ALA A 61 3.19 0.49 10.14
CA ALA A 61 3.66 -0.80 10.63
C ALA A 61 4.72 -0.63 11.70
N SER A 62 4.51 -1.28 12.85
CA SER A 62 5.51 -1.36 13.92
C SER A 62 6.23 -2.69 13.86
N MET A 63 7.51 -2.68 14.23
CA MET A 63 8.37 -3.86 14.21
C MET A 63 9.55 -3.65 15.15
N ASN A 64 10.32 -4.70 15.37
CA ASN A 64 11.54 -4.60 16.19
C ASN A 64 12.62 -3.81 15.44
N SER A 65 13.54 -3.21 16.19
CA SER A 65 14.58 -2.34 15.63
C SER A 65 15.53 -3.05 14.65
N ASN A 66 15.60 -4.37 14.69
CA ASN A 66 16.42 -5.17 13.78
C ASN A 66 15.62 -5.76 12.62
N GLU A 67 14.43 -5.23 12.35
CA GLU A 67 13.54 -5.70 11.30
C GLU A 67 13.19 -4.54 10.36
N PHE A 68 12.78 -4.89 9.16
CA PHE A 68 12.15 -3.96 8.22
C PHE A 68 11.00 -4.67 7.52
N LEU A 69 10.07 -3.90 6.97
CA LEU A 69 8.97 -4.42 6.17
C LEU A 69 9.32 -4.28 4.69
N SER A 70 9.21 -5.38 3.93
CA SER A 70 9.33 -5.35 2.47
C SER A 70 7.95 -5.36 1.83
N ILE A 71 7.75 -4.52 0.84
CA ILE A 71 6.48 -4.40 0.10
C ILE A 71 6.72 -4.76 -1.37
N TYR A 72 5.87 -5.64 -1.89
CA TYR A 72 5.96 -6.17 -3.25
C TYR A 72 4.64 -5.97 -3.98
N ILE A 73 4.73 -5.85 -5.31
CA ILE A 73 3.52 -5.87 -6.14
C ILE A 73 2.86 -7.26 -6.05
N ARG A 74 1.53 -7.30 -6.09
CA ARG A 74 0.82 -8.58 -6.18
C ARG A 74 1.11 -9.24 -7.53
N SER A 75 1.26 -10.59 -7.51
CA SER A 75 1.63 -11.34 -8.71
C SER A 75 0.66 -11.15 -9.86
N SER A 76 -0.64 -11.08 -9.61
CA SER A 76 -1.61 -10.90 -10.70
C SER A 76 -1.47 -9.54 -11.39
N LEU A 77 -1.17 -8.48 -10.63
CA LEU A 77 -0.93 -7.17 -11.21
C LEU A 77 0.37 -7.13 -12.02
N GLY A 78 1.41 -7.81 -11.52
CA GLY A 78 2.67 -7.92 -12.23
C GLY A 78 2.56 -8.74 -13.50
N PHE A 79 2.00 -9.95 -13.41
CA PHE A 79 1.94 -10.88 -14.54
C PHE A 79 0.91 -10.51 -15.59
N LYS A 80 -0.31 -10.14 -15.17
CA LYS A 80 -1.41 -9.91 -16.13
C LYS A 80 -1.41 -8.50 -16.69
N TRP A 81 -0.99 -7.51 -15.89
CA TRP A 81 -1.14 -6.10 -16.21
C TRP A 81 0.20 -5.39 -16.42
N ASN A 82 1.29 -6.06 -16.13
CA ASN A 82 2.64 -5.50 -16.17
C ASN A 82 2.77 -4.23 -15.32
N ILE A 83 2.16 -4.27 -14.15
CA ILE A 83 2.28 -3.21 -13.14
C ILE A 83 3.49 -3.50 -12.28
N ARG A 84 4.26 -2.48 -11.96
CA ARG A 84 5.36 -2.60 -11.00
C ARG A 84 5.34 -1.46 -10.01
N MET A 85 6.01 -1.67 -8.89
CA MET A 85 6.31 -0.55 -7.99
C MET A 85 7.47 0.25 -8.58
N CYS A 86 7.41 1.58 -8.48
CA CYS A 86 8.43 2.45 -9.06
C CYS A 86 9.83 2.21 -8.50
N ASN A 87 9.91 1.78 -7.25
CA ASN A 87 11.16 1.44 -6.56
C ASN A 87 11.43 -0.07 -6.52
N GLN A 88 10.73 -0.87 -7.31
CA GLN A 88 10.82 -2.34 -7.37
C GLN A 88 10.34 -3.01 -6.10
N VAL A 89 10.95 -2.73 -4.97
CA VAL A 89 10.61 -3.25 -3.64
C VAL A 89 10.54 -2.05 -2.69
N GLY A 90 9.43 -1.94 -1.95
CA GLY A 90 9.31 -0.94 -0.90
C GLY A 90 9.99 -1.41 0.36
N ILE A 91 10.83 -0.58 0.97
CA ILE A 91 11.48 -0.86 2.25
C ILE A 91 10.94 0.14 3.27
N ILE A 92 10.35 -0.38 4.33
CA ILE A 92 9.86 0.42 5.46
C ILE A 92 10.74 0.11 6.66
N ASP A 93 11.49 1.09 7.08
CA ASP A 93 12.40 0.97 8.22
C ASP A 93 11.62 0.92 9.55
N ALA A 94 12.20 0.30 10.56
CA ALA A 94 11.56 0.17 11.87
C ALA A 94 11.25 1.54 12.51
N ASP A 95 12.09 2.54 12.29
CA ASP A 95 11.92 3.89 12.84
C ASP A 95 11.00 4.79 12.01
N TYR A 96 10.48 4.29 10.89
CA TYR A 96 9.47 5.02 10.11
C TYR A 96 8.14 5.12 10.88
N TYR A 97 7.82 4.10 11.67
CA TYR A 97 6.61 4.05 12.48
C TYR A 97 6.53 5.24 13.45
N ASN A 98 5.42 5.93 13.42
CA ASN A 98 5.14 7.09 14.29
C ASN A 98 6.18 8.23 14.16
N ASN A 99 6.81 8.38 12.99
CA ASN A 99 7.70 9.52 12.79
C ASN A 99 6.92 10.84 12.85
N SER A 100 7.64 11.92 13.13
CA SER A 100 7.03 13.24 13.38
C SER A 100 6.44 13.91 12.14
N GLU A 101 6.78 13.45 10.95
CA GLU A 101 6.34 14.09 9.71
C GLU A 101 4.99 13.58 9.22
N ASN A 102 4.79 12.25 9.22
CA ASN A 102 3.57 11.64 8.67
C ASN A 102 3.08 10.43 9.45
N GLU A 103 3.48 10.28 10.71
CA GLU A 103 3.02 9.21 11.60
C GLU A 103 3.44 7.80 11.15
N GLY A 104 4.22 7.69 10.09
CA GLY A 104 4.58 6.40 9.49
C GLY A 104 3.62 5.95 8.40
N HIS A 105 2.85 6.87 7.82
CA HIS A 105 1.91 6.55 6.74
C HIS A 105 2.65 5.96 5.54
N ILE A 106 2.30 4.72 5.19
CA ILE A 106 2.92 4.01 4.08
C ILE A 106 2.26 4.41 2.77
N PHE A 107 3.07 4.80 1.80
CA PHE A 107 2.65 5.08 0.42
C PHE A 107 3.28 4.06 -0.51
N VAL A 108 2.59 3.75 -1.60
CA VAL A 108 3.16 2.94 -2.68
C VAL A 108 3.05 3.72 -3.98
N CYS A 109 4.05 3.60 -4.83
CA CYS A 109 4.05 4.23 -6.14
C CYS A 109 4.00 3.14 -7.20
N LEU A 110 2.94 3.11 -8.00
CA LEU A 110 2.73 2.12 -9.05
C LEU A 110 2.94 2.71 -10.42
N MET A 111 3.57 1.93 -11.31
CA MET A 111 3.80 2.26 -12.71
C MET A 111 3.14 1.23 -13.59
N ASN A 112 2.38 1.66 -14.59
CA ASN A 112 1.80 0.79 -15.60
C ASN A 112 2.74 0.72 -16.81
N GLU A 113 3.45 -0.39 -16.95
CA GLU A 113 4.32 -0.66 -18.10
C GLU A 113 3.65 -1.59 -19.13
N GLY A 114 2.38 -1.88 -18.92
CA GLY A 114 1.59 -2.69 -19.85
C GLY A 114 0.96 -1.86 -20.96
N ASP A 115 0.01 -2.49 -21.65
CA ASP A 115 -0.66 -1.90 -22.81
C ASP A 115 -2.17 -1.68 -22.56
N LYS A 116 -2.65 -1.94 -21.35
CA LYS A 116 -4.06 -1.80 -20.97
C LYS A 116 -4.21 -0.86 -19.79
N VAL A 117 -5.34 -0.14 -19.73
CA VAL A 117 -5.69 0.67 -18.58
C VAL A 117 -6.06 -0.25 -17.41
N LEU A 118 -5.38 -0.07 -16.29
CA LEU A 118 -5.72 -0.77 -15.05
C LEU A 118 -6.78 0.03 -14.30
N GLU A 119 -7.86 -0.63 -13.89
CA GLU A 119 -8.88 -0.04 -13.02
C GLU A 119 -8.80 -0.71 -11.65
N ILE A 120 -8.61 0.09 -10.62
CA ILE A 120 -8.61 -0.35 -9.22
C ILE A 120 -9.80 0.28 -8.52
N LYS A 121 -10.58 -0.54 -7.85
CA LYS A 121 -11.69 -0.09 -7.02
C LYS A 121 -11.27 -0.09 -5.56
N LYS A 122 -11.80 0.84 -4.78
CA LYS A 122 -11.61 0.85 -3.33
C LYS A 122 -11.93 -0.54 -2.77
N GLY A 123 -11.02 -1.08 -1.96
CA GLY A 123 -11.11 -2.42 -1.41
C GLY A 123 -10.39 -3.49 -2.21
N ASP A 124 -9.93 -3.19 -3.41
CA ASP A 124 -9.10 -4.13 -4.18
C ASP A 124 -7.71 -4.26 -3.54
N ARG A 125 -7.15 -5.47 -3.62
CA ARG A 125 -5.78 -5.74 -3.15
C ARG A 125 -4.78 -5.23 -4.18
N ILE A 126 -3.74 -4.53 -3.72
CA ILE A 126 -2.77 -3.88 -4.63
C ILE A 126 -1.34 -4.36 -4.43
N VAL A 127 -0.87 -4.41 -3.19
CA VAL A 127 0.50 -4.84 -2.85
C VAL A 127 0.46 -5.78 -1.65
N GLN A 128 1.58 -6.40 -1.40
CA GLN A 128 1.72 -7.31 -0.27
C GLN A 128 3.07 -7.17 0.42
#